data_c8b025dcce05e024c06bc6e33ba779be
#
_entry.id   c8b025dcce05e024c06bc6e33ba779be
#
_cell.length_a   1.000
_cell.length_b   1.000
_cell.length_c   1.000
_cell.angle_alpha   90.00
_cell.angle_beta   90.00
_cell.angle_gamma   90.00
#
_symmetry.space_group_name_H-M   'P 1'
#
loop_
_entity.id
_entity.type
_entity.pdbx_description
1 polymer ?
#
loop_
_entity_poly.entity_id
_entity_poly.type
_entity_poly.pdbx_seq_one_letter_code
_entity_poly.pdbx_strand_id
1 'polypeptide(L)'
;MTNPLADRIRPESLEQVVGQQHLLGPGKALRQLIESGDIPNLIFYGPPGVGKTTVASIIAKRTDRALRRLNGTNASTADIRALVAELDTLSAPNGILLYLDEIQYFNKRQQQSLLEYIENGKITLIASTTENPYFYIYPAVLSRCTVFEFKSVTPADVVPAVERGFRLLEEENGTPAELADGVARTLAE
;
A
#
# COMPACT_ATOMS: atom_id res chain seq x y z
N MET A 1 -17.13 4.61 18.34
CA MET A 1 -16.99 3.25 17.76
C MET A 1 -15.51 2.95 17.68
N THR A 2 -15.02 1.94 18.38
CA THR A 2 -13.62 1.52 18.32
C THR A 2 -13.38 0.84 16.97
N ASN A 3 -12.34 1.28 16.24
CA ASN A 3 -11.93 0.63 14.99
C ASN A 3 -11.64 -0.86 15.22
N PRO A 4 -11.89 -1.74 14.23
CA PRO A 4 -11.51 -3.15 14.31
C PRO A 4 -10.05 -3.33 14.71
N LEU A 5 -9.74 -4.37 15.48
CA LEU A 5 -8.36 -4.65 15.94
C LEU A 5 -7.36 -4.68 14.77
N ALA A 6 -7.74 -5.29 13.65
CA ALA A 6 -6.91 -5.38 12.46
C ALA A 6 -6.48 -4.01 11.89
N ASP A 7 -7.33 -2.99 12.00
CA ASP A 7 -6.96 -1.62 11.57
C ASP A 7 -6.05 -0.94 12.58
N ARG A 8 -6.23 -1.25 13.86
CA ARG A 8 -5.48 -0.65 14.98
C ARG A 8 -4.05 -1.18 15.07
N ILE A 9 -3.84 -2.45 14.73
CA ILE A 9 -2.50 -3.09 14.69
C ILE A 9 -1.80 -2.89 13.35
N ARG A 10 -2.43 -2.20 12.38
CA ARG A 10 -1.83 -1.97 11.06
C ARG A 10 -0.49 -1.26 11.20
N PRO A 11 0.57 -1.74 10.54
CA PRO A 11 1.88 -1.12 10.57
C PRO A 11 1.84 0.36 10.19
N GLU A 12 2.52 1.18 10.97
CA GLU A 12 2.67 2.62 10.73
C GLU A 12 4.07 3.00 10.26
N SER A 13 5.04 2.08 10.41
CA SER A 13 6.41 2.21 9.94
C SER A 13 6.87 0.97 9.20
N LEU A 14 7.98 1.06 8.45
CA LEU A 14 8.53 -0.07 7.68
C LEU A 14 9.00 -1.21 8.58
N GLU A 15 9.48 -0.90 9.78
CA GLU A 15 9.96 -1.86 10.77
C GLU A 15 8.85 -2.75 11.31
N GLN A 16 7.62 -2.25 11.28
CA GLN A 16 6.43 -2.98 11.72
C GLN A 16 5.82 -3.86 10.64
N VAL A 17 6.22 -3.68 9.37
CA VAL A 17 5.75 -4.52 8.27
C VAL A 17 6.35 -5.91 8.40
N VAL A 18 5.48 -6.91 8.44
CA VAL A 18 5.88 -8.31 8.54
C VAL A 18 6.18 -8.89 7.16
N GLY A 19 7.18 -9.77 7.09
CA GLY A 19 7.64 -10.34 5.83
C GLY A 19 8.29 -9.31 4.89
N GLN A 20 8.31 -9.58 3.59
CA GLN A 20 8.79 -8.70 2.52
C GLN A 20 10.25 -8.22 2.70
N GLN A 21 11.10 -8.99 3.37
CA GLN A 21 12.51 -8.62 3.62
C GLN A 21 13.30 -8.37 2.33
N HIS A 22 12.93 -9.03 1.23
CA HIS A 22 13.53 -8.84 -0.09
C HIS A 22 13.24 -7.45 -0.70
N LEU A 23 12.20 -6.74 -0.24
CA LEU A 23 11.81 -5.38 -0.65
C LEU A 23 12.15 -4.33 0.40
N LEU A 24 11.90 -4.62 1.67
CA LEU A 24 11.90 -3.66 2.77
C LEU A 24 13.08 -3.85 3.73
N GLY A 25 13.88 -4.89 3.56
CA GLY A 25 15.10 -5.10 4.33
C GLY A 25 16.13 -3.98 4.13
N PRO A 26 17.12 -3.86 5.02
CA PRO A 26 18.17 -2.84 4.89
C PRO A 26 18.84 -2.87 3.52
N GLY A 27 18.99 -1.70 2.89
CA GLY A 27 19.63 -1.54 1.59
C GLY A 27 18.83 -2.04 0.38
N LYS A 28 17.57 -2.46 0.57
CA LYS A 28 16.72 -2.88 -0.55
C LYS A 28 16.12 -1.69 -1.30
N ALA A 29 15.90 -1.88 -2.61
CA ALA A 29 15.52 -0.79 -3.51
C ALA A 29 14.24 -0.06 -3.09
N LEU A 30 13.16 -0.79 -2.73
CA LEU A 30 11.93 -0.15 -2.29
C LEU A 30 12.13 0.62 -0.97
N ARG A 31 12.91 0.04 -0.03
CA ARG A 31 13.24 0.73 1.22
C ARG A 31 13.99 2.04 0.96
N GLN A 32 15.01 2.02 0.11
CA GLN A 32 15.78 3.21 -0.25
C GLN A 32 14.90 4.31 -0.86
N LEU A 33 14.00 3.94 -1.78
CA LEU A 33 13.02 4.87 -2.36
C LEU A 33 12.13 5.51 -1.29
N ILE A 34 11.65 4.72 -0.33
CA ILE A 34 10.80 5.23 0.76
C ILE A 34 11.59 6.14 1.71
N GLU A 35 12.83 5.79 2.01
CA GLU A 35 13.70 6.56 2.90
C GLU A 35 14.19 7.87 2.25
N SER A 36 14.38 7.90 0.94
CA SER A 36 14.75 9.13 0.21
C SER A 36 13.61 10.15 0.13
N GLY A 37 12.35 9.70 0.25
CA GLY A 37 11.17 10.53 0.05
C GLY A 37 10.85 10.85 -1.41
N ASP A 38 11.73 10.50 -2.34
CA ASP A 38 11.51 10.66 -3.79
C ASP A 38 10.85 9.39 -4.34
N ILE A 39 9.52 9.39 -4.32
CA ILE A 39 8.72 8.23 -4.69
C ILE A 39 8.33 8.33 -6.17
N PRO A 40 8.87 7.45 -7.03
CA PRO A 40 8.41 7.33 -8.41
C PRO A 40 7.05 6.65 -8.47
N ASN A 41 6.50 6.51 -9.68
CA ASN A 41 5.31 5.67 -9.87
C ASN A 41 5.66 4.20 -9.63
N LEU A 42 4.82 3.51 -8.86
CA LEU A 42 5.06 2.15 -8.40
C LEU A 42 3.91 1.22 -8.79
N ILE A 43 4.24 -0.03 -9.05
CA ILE A 43 3.27 -1.11 -9.16
C ILE A 43 3.66 -2.21 -8.16
N PHE A 44 2.74 -2.53 -7.27
CA PHE A 44 2.86 -3.62 -6.30
C PHE A 44 2.02 -4.80 -6.79
N TYR A 45 2.64 -5.94 -7.07
CA TYR A 45 1.88 -7.13 -7.43
C TYR A 45 2.21 -8.30 -6.52
N GLY A 46 1.24 -9.22 -6.37
CA GLY A 46 1.37 -10.38 -5.51
C GLY A 46 0.07 -10.74 -4.81
N PRO A 47 0.04 -11.81 -4.02
CA PRO A 47 -1.16 -12.33 -3.37
C PRO A 47 -1.92 -11.28 -2.53
N PRO A 48 -3.21 -11.48 -2.25
CA PRO A 48 -3.94 -10.63 -1.32
C PRO A 48 -3.35 -10.75 0.11
N GLY A 49 -3.54 -9.72 0.94
CA GLY A 49 -3.17 -9.76 2.35
C GLY A 49 -1.67 -9.61 2.68
N VAL A 50 -0.79 -9.50 1.70
CA VAL A 50 0.67 -9.46 1.89
C VAL A 50 1.26 -8.07 2.24
N GLY A 51 0.40 -7.07 2.49
CA GLY A 51 0.84 -5.76 2.97
C GLY A 51 0.97 -4.66 1.90
N LYS A 52 0.55 -4.87 0.64
CA LYS A 52 0.63 -3.86 -0.44
C LYS A 52 0.00 -2.51 -0.04
N THR A 53 -1.24 -2.54 0.44
CA THR A 53 -1.98 -1.34 0.90
C THR A 53 -1.32 -0.69 2.12
N THR A 54 -0.77 -1.50 3.02
CA THR A 54 -0.06 -1.02 4.21
C THR A 54 1.19 -0.24 3.83
N VAL A 55 2.02 -0.79 2.95
CA VAL A 55 3.24 -0.12 2.47
C VAL A 55 2.89 1.16 1.71
N ALA A 56 1.87 1.15 0.85
CA ALA A 56 1.38 2.38 0.18
C ALA A 56 0.94 3.46 1.19
N SER A 57 0.29 3.07 2.29
CA SER A 57 -0.11 4.01 3.36
C SER A 57 1.08 4.59 4.11
N ILE A 58 2.13 3.80 4.35
CA ILE A 58 3.39 4.26 4.97
C ILE A 58 4.09 5.26 4.03
N ILE A 59 4.14 4.96 2.73
CA ILE A 59 4.70 5.89 1.73
C ILE A 59 3.94 7.22 1.75
N ALA A 60 2.62 7.17 1.75
CA ALA A 60 1.79 8.37 1.75
C ALA A 60 2.05 9.27 2.96
N LYS A 61 2.29 8.70 4.14
CA LYS A 61 2.64 9.46 5.36
C LYS A 61 4.00 10.18 5.26
N ARG A 62 4.88 9.75 4.35
CA ARG A 62 6.22 10.31 4.15
C ARG A 62 6.29 11.33 3.02
N THR A 63 5.21 11.50 2.28
CA THR A 63 5.11 12.46 1.18
C THR A 63 4.17 13.60 1.58
N ASP A 64 4.47 14.81 1.14
CA ASP A 64 3.57 15.99 1.32
C ASP A 64 2.42 16.00 0.30
N ARG A 65 2.11 14.86 -0.32
CA ARG A 65 1.06 14.72 -1.32
C ARG A 65 -0.26 14.30 -0.69
N ALA A 66 -1.35 14.79 -1.24
CA ALA A 66 -2.69 14.37 -0.82
C ALA A 66 -2.94 12.92 -1.21
N LEU A 67 -3.11 12.04 -0.23
CA LEU A 67 -3.44 10.63 -0.51
C LEU A 67 -4.89 10.52 -1.00
N ARG A 68 -5.08 9.90 -2.16
CA ARG A 68 -6.39 9.49 -2.67
C ARG A 68 -6.37 8.00 -2.98
N ARG A 69 -7.50 7.35 -2.78
CA ARG A 69 -7.65 5.91 -2.99
C ARG A 69 -8.78 5.64 -3.95
N LEU A 70 -8.49 4.83 -4.96
CA LEU A 70 -9.49 4.26 -5.87
C LEU A 70 -9.34 2.74 -5.86
N ASN A 71 -10.45 2.05 -6.11
CA ASN A 71 -10.42 0.61 -6.30
C ASN A 71 -10.94 0.31 -7.70
N GLY A 72 -10.16 -0.44 -8.49
CA GLY A 72 -10.46 -0.74 -9.88
C GLY A 72 -11.77 -1.50 -10.08
N THR A 73 -12.26 -2.20 -9.06
CA THR A 73 -13.51 -2.98 -9.16
C THR A 73 -14.75 -2.09 -9.20
N ASN A 74 -14.71 -0.90 -8.63
CA ASN A 74 -15.88 -0.01 -8.50
C ASN A 74 -15.64 1.44 -8.96
N ALA A 75 -14.39 1.82 -9.19
CA ALA A 75 -14.08 3.19 -9.61
C ALA A 75 -14.48 3.44 -11.07
N SER A 76 -15.15 4.56 -11.28
CA SER A 76 -15.64 5.02 -12.57
C SER A 76 -14.74 6.09 -13.20
N THR A 77 -15.01 6.44 -14.46
CA THR A 77 -14.36 7.59 -15.10
C THR A 77 -14.73 8.93 -14.41
N ALA A 78 -15.89 8.98 -13.73
CA ALA A 78 -16.28 10.16 -12.97
C ALA A 78 -15.39 10.35 -11.73
N ASP A 79 -15.00 9.25 -11.07
CA ASP A 79 -14.09 9.31 -9.91
C ASP A 79 -12.69 9.80 -10.33
N ILE A 80 -12.20 9.37 -11.49
CA ILE A 80 -10.94 9.87 -12.04
C ILE A 80 -11.04 11.38 -12.34
N ARG A 81 -12.16 11.84 -12.91
CA ARG A 81 -12.38 13.28 -13.17
C ARG A 81 -12.46 14.08 -11.88
N ALA A 82 -13.14 13.56 -10.86
CA ALA A 82 -13.21 14.21 -9.55
C ALA A 82 -11.82 14.34 -8.91
N LEU A 83 -11.00 13.29 -8.99
CA LEU A 83 -9.63 13.30 -8.52
C LEU A 83 -8.78 14.33 -9.26
N VAL A 84 -8.90 14.40 -10.59
CA VAL A 84 -8.19 15.39 -11.42
C VAL A 84 -8.65 16.83 -11.10
N ALA A 85 -9.91 17.04 -10.79
CA ALA A 85 -10.43 18.35 -10.41
C ALA A 85 -9.89 18.87 -9.06
N GLU A 86 -9.33 17.99 -8.22
CA GLU A 86 -8.64 18.37 -6.97
C GLU A 86 -7.21 18.87 -7.21
N LEU A 87 -6.62 18.57 -8.37
CA LEU A 87 -5.28 19.04 -8.71
C LEU A 87 -5.25 20.56 -8.78
N ASP A 88 -4.13 21.15 -8.36
CA ASP A 88 -3.94 22.62 -8.33
C ASP A 88 -4.91 23.36 -7.37
N THR A 89 -5.57 22.64 -6.45
CA THR A 89 -6.42 23.21 -5.40
C THR A 89 -5.71 23.20 -4.05
N LEU A 90 -6.29 23.88 -3.06
CA LEU A 90 -5.78 23.88 -1.68
C LEU A 90 -5.83 22.48 -1.02
N SER A 91 -6.61 21.55 -1.55
CA SER A 91 -6.69 20.17 -1.05
C SER A 91 -5.52 19.28 -1.54
N ALA A 92 -4.79 19.69 -2.58
CA ALA A 92 -3.64 18.96 -3.11
C ALA A 92 -2.55 19.91 -3.62
N PRO A 93 -1.99 20.79 -2.77
CA PRO A 93 -1.05 21.84 -3.20
C PRO A 93 0.25 21.26 -3.79
N ASN A 94 0.66 20.08 -3.34
CA ASN A 94 1.87 19.37 -3.80
C ASN A 94 1.54 18.19 -4.72
N GLY A 95 0.32 18.15 -5.27
CA GLY A 95 -0.18 17.06 -6.10
C GLY A 95 -0.77 15.91 -5.29
N ILE A 96 -1.15 14.85 -5.99
CA ILE A 96 -1.85 13.69 -5.43
C ILE A 96 -0.94 12.47 -5.45
N LEU A 97 -0.92 11.72 -4.36
CA LEU A 97 -0.49 10.33 -4.34
C LEU A 97 -1.74 9.45 -4.49
N LEU A 98 -1.90 8.86 -5.67
CA LEU A 98 -3.02 7.98 -5.97
C LEU A 98 -2.64 6.54 -5.65
N TYR A 99 -3.31 5.94 -4.65
CA TYR A 99 -3.30 4.50 -4.46
C TYR A 99 -4.47 3.88 -5.24
N LEU A 100 -4.16 3.15 -6.30
CA LEU A 100 -5.13 2.46 -7.14
C LEU A 100 -5.05 0.96 -6.89
N ASP A 101 -6.01 0.45 -6.13
CA ASP A 101 -6.11 -0.98 -5.82
C ASP A 101 -6.78 -1.74 -6.97
N GLU A 102 -6.29 -2.95 -7.24
CA GLU A 102 -6.80 -3.85 -8.28
C GLU A 102 -6.88 -3.19 -9.68
N ILE A 103 -5.76 -2.56 -10.11
CA ILE A 103 -5.67 -1.81 -11.37
C ILE A 103 -6.05 -2.64 -12.61
N GLN A 104 -5.95 -3.97 -12.58
CA GLN A 104 -6.33 -4.84 -13.70
C GLN A 104 -7.79 -4.72 -14.10
N TYR A 105 -8.67 -4.23 -13.21
CA TYR A 105 -10.07 -3.96 -13.54
C TYR A 105 -10.29 -2.62 -14.24
N PHE A 106 -9.30 -1.73 -14.26
CA PHE A 106 -9.36 -0.54 -15.10
C PHE A 106 -9.16 -0.92 -16.56
N ASN A 107 -10.11 -0.52 -17.40
CA ASN A 107 -9.93 -0.67 -18.85
C ASN A 107 -8.83 0.27 -19.38
N LYS A 108 -8.38 0.02 -20.61
CA LYS A 108 -7.31 0.79 -21.26
C LYS A 108 -7.59 2.30 -21.25
N ARG A 109 -8.84 2.72 -21.50
CA ARG A 109 -9.22 4.15 -21.54
C ARG A 109 -9.11 4.82 -20.18
N GLN A 110 -9.48 4.13 -19.11
CA GLN A 110 -9.32 4.60 -17.73
C GLN A 110 -7.84 4.73 -17.37
N GLN A 111 -7.03 3.74 -17.69
CA GLN A 111 -5.58 3.81 -17.46
C GLN A 111 -4.93 4.93 -18.28
N GLN A 112 -5.32 5.12 -19.54
CA GLN A 112 -4.83 6.20 -20.38
C GLN A 112 -5.17 7.59 -19.84
N SER A 113 -6.34 7.76 -19.22
CA SER A 113 -6.75 9.06 -18.67
C SER A 113 -5.88 9.55 -17.50
N LEU A 114 -5.08 8.67 -16.90
CA LEU A 114 -4.14 9.03 -15.83
C LEU A 114 -2.76 9.41 -16.37
N LEU A 115 -2.43 9.04 -17.62
CA LEU A 115 -1.06 9.15 -18.16
C LEU A 115 -0.52 10.58 -18.13
N GLU A 116 -1.31 11.55 -18.58
CA GLU A 116 -0.89 12.96 -18.61
C GLU A 116 -0.49 13.46 -17.21
N TYR A 117 -1.25 13.08 -16.19
CA TYR A 117 -1.03 13.52 -14.80
C TYR A 117 0.12 12.77 -14.14
N ILE A 118 0.38 11.54 -14.57
CA ILE A 118 1.54 10.74 -14.16
C ILE A 118 2.83 11.31 -14.79
N GLU A 119 2.77 11.66 -16.07
CA GLU A 119 3.91 12.19 -16.82
C GLU A 119 4.36 13.57 -16.35
N ASN A 120 3.42 14.44 -16.03
CA ASN A 120 3.72 15.79 -15.53
C ASN A 120 3.98 15.86 -14.01
N GLY A 121 3.92 14.70 -13.33
CA GLY A 121 4.21 14.57 -11.90
C GLY A 121 3.13 15.13 -10.96
N LYS A 122 1.97 15.55 -11.48
CA LYS A 122 0.82 15.99 -10.64
C LYS A 122 0.19 14.83 -9.87
N ILE A 123 0.26 13.62 -10.43
CA ILE A 123 -0.13 12.39 -9.76
C ILE A 123 1.09 11.48 -9.66
N THR A 124 1.42 11.05 -8.45
CA THR A 124 2.28 9.90 -8.21
C THR A 124 1.41 8.67 -8.03
N LEU A 125 1.55 7.69 -8.91
CA LEU A 125 0.74 6.47 -8.88
C LEU A 125 1.42 5.39 -8.05
N ILE A 126 0.67 4.80 -7.12
CA ILE A 126 0.99 3.49 -6.54
C ILE A 126 -0.18 2.57 -6.89
N ALA A 127 0.00 1.72 -7.86
CA ALA A 127 -1.00 0.74 -8.25
C ALA A 127 -0.74 -0.60 -7.56
N SER A 128 -1.81 -1.34 -7.23
CA SER A 128 -1.70 -2.71 -6.75
C SER A 128 -2.53 -3.67 -7.61
N THR A 129 -2.07 -4.91 -7.69
CA THR A 129 -2.75 -6.00 -8.41
C THR A 129 -2.38 -7.35 -7.82
N THR A 130 -3.30 -8.30 -7.93
CA THR A 130 -3.04 -9.72 -7.66
C THR A 130 -2.54 -10.46 -8.90
N GLU A 131 -2.68 -9.85 -10.08
CA GLU A 131 -2.35 -10.42 -11.37
C GLU A 131 -0.96 -9.99 -11.85
N ASN A 132 -0.40 -10.69 -12.83
CA ASN A 132 0.88 -10.32 -13.43
C ASN A 132 0.73 -8.98 -14.19
N PRO A 133 1.40 -7.90 -13.78
CA PRO A 133 1.22 -6.57 -14.33
C PRO A 133 1.55 -6.48 -15.82
N TYR A 134 2.43 -7.31 -16.32
CA TYR A 134 2.86 -7.29 -17.72
C TYR A 134 1.76 -7.72 -18.71
N PHE A 135 0.72 -8.40 -18.23
CA PHE A 135 -0.41 -8.83 -19.06
C PHE A 135 -1.64 -7.91 -18.94
N TYR A 136 -1.81 -7.25 -17.80
CA TYR A 136 -3.06 -6.56 -17.48
C TYR A 136 -2.93 -5.04 -17.44
N ILE A 137 -1.71 -4.52 -17.24
CA ILE A 137 -1.50 -3.06 -17.20
C ILE A 137 -1.14 -2.54 -18.60
N TYR A 138 -1.75 -1.43 -18.96
CA TYR A 138 -1.47 -0.77 -20.24
C TYR A 138 0.03 -0.43 -20.34
N PRO A 139 0.71 -0.84 -21.43
CA PRO A 139 2.16 -0.71 -21.55
C PRO A 139 2.70 0.71 -21.31
N ALA A 140 1.95 1.74 -21.71
CA ALA A 140 2.34 3.12 -21.48
C ALA A 140 2.35 3.52 -19.99
N VAL A 141 1.47 2.95 -19.16
CA VAL A 141 1.50 3.11 -17.69
C VAL A 141 2.64 2.30 -17.11
N LEU A 142 2.73 1.04 -17.52
CA LEU A 142 3.75 0.10 -17.01
C LEU A 142 5.18 0.63 -17.22
N SER A 143 5.47 1.21 -18.39
CA SER A 143 6.81 1.73 -18.72
C SER A 143 7.23 2.95 -17.87
N ARG A 144 6.31 3.55 -17.14
CA ARG A 144 6.53 4.71 -16.26
C ARG A 144 6.54 4.35 -14.79
N CYS A 145 6.46 3.06 -14.48
CA CYS A 145 6.38 2.56 -13.11
C CYS A 145 7.52 1.60 -12.79
N THR A 146 7.98 1.63 -11.56
CA THR A 146 8.83 0.57 -11.02
C THR A 146 7.96 -0.52 -10.41
N VAL A 147 8.21 -1.76 -10.82
CA VAL A 147 7.39 -2.92 -10.41
C VAL A 147 8.06 -3.65 -9.25
N PHE A 148 7.31 -3.93 -8.19
CA PHE A 148 7.76 -4.69 -7.03
C PHE A 148 6.84 -5.88 -6.76
N GLU A 149 7.44 -7.07 -6.64
CA GLU A 149 6.75 -8.31 -6.32
C GLU A 149 6.66 -8.51 -4.81
N PHE A 150 5.45 -8.53 -4.29
CA PHE A 150 5.15 -8.93 -2.92
C PHE A 150 4.92 -10.45 -2.86
N LYS A 151 5.61 -11.11 -1.95
CA LYS A 151 5.53 -12.57 -1.77
C LYS A 151 4.58 -12.91 -0.64
N SER A 152 4.06 -14.13 -0.65
CA SER A 152 3.30 -14.68 0.46
C SER A 152 4.10 -14.56 1.77
N VAL A 153 3.43 -14.21 2.84
CA VAL A 153 4.01 -14.22 4.19
C VAL A 153 3.89 -15.60 4.79
N THR A 154 4.88 -16.01 5.57
CA THR A 154 4.86 -17.27 6.31
C THR A 154 4.22 -17.08 7.68
N PRO A 155 3.73 -18.14 8.35
CA PRO A 155 3.27 -18.04 9.73
C PRO A 155 4.32 -17.41 10.66
N ALA A 156 5.60 -17.74 10.46
CA ALA A 156 6.69 -17.14 11.23
C ALA A 156 6.82 -15.63 11.03
N ASP A 157 6.55 -15.12 9.83
CA ASP A 157 6.53 -13.66 9.55
C ASP A 157 5.38 -12.98 10.29
N VAL A 158 4.24 -13.65 10.49
CA VAL A 158 3.02 -13.07 11.07
C VAL A 158 3.10 -12.96 12.59
N VAL A 159 3.87 -13.81 13.25
CA VAL A 159 4.00 -13.83 14.73
C VAL A 159 4.20 -12.44 15.35
N PRO A 160 5.12 -11.56 14.86
CA PRO A 160 5.27 -10.22 15.42
C PRO A 160 4.02 -9.32 15.32
N ALA A 161 3.18 -9.54 14.33
CA ALA A 161 1.92 -8.81 14.21
C ALA A 161 0.88 -9.29 15.22
N VAL A 162 0.81 -10.60 15.46
CA VAL A 162 -0.03 -11.21 16.49
C VAL A 162 0.38 -10.69 17.87
N GLU A 163 1.66 -10.74 18.22
CA GLU A 163 2.20 -10.23 19.49
C GLU A 163 1.91 -8.73 19.69
N ARG A 164 1.99 -7.94 18.62
CA ARG A 164 1.61 -6.51 18.68
C ARG A 164 0.12 -6.33 18.97
N GLY A 165 -0.73 -7.18 18.40
CA GLY A 165 -2.16 -7.18 18.68
C GLY A 165 -2.46 -7.48 20.14
N PHE A 166 -1.79 -8.47 20.71
CA PHE A 166 -1.93 -8.83 22.13
C PHE A 166 -1.48 -7.70 23.06
N ARG A 167 -0.30 -7.11 22.83
CA ARG A 167 0.18 -5.96 23.62
C ARG A 167 -0.82 -4.80 23.63
N LEU A 168 -1.44 -4.50 22.49
CA LEU A 168 -2.45 -3.45 22.41
C LEU A 168 -3.69 -3.79 23.26
N LEU A 169 -4.13 -5.06 23.26
CA LEU A 169 -5.26 -5.52 24.08
C LEU A 169 -4.93 -5.51 25.58
N GLU A 170 -3.70 -5.83 25.96
CA GLU A 170 -3.21 -5.72 27.35
C GLU A 170 -3.28 -4.28 27.85
N GLU A 171 -2.75 -3.35 27.06
CA GLU A 171 -2.77 -1.92 27.38
C GLU A 171 -4.21 -1.40 27.60
N GLU A 172 -5.17 -1.84 26.77
CA GLU A 172 -6.56 -1.42 26.87
C GLU A 172 -7.32 -2.04 28.03
N ASN A 173 -7.07 -3.31 28.31
CA ASN A 173 -7.81 -4.05 29.34
C ASN A 173 -7.18 -3.90 30.74
N GLY A 174 -5.94 -3.38 30.82
CA GLY A 174 -5.21 -3.24 32.09
C GLY A 174 -4.84 -4.59 32.74
N THR A 175 -4.96 -5.69 32.02
CA THR A 175 -4.67 -7.05 32.48
C THR A 175 -3.55 -7.64 31.62
N PRO A 176 -2.45 -8.12 32.22
CA PRO A 176 -1.44 -8.85 31.47
C PRO A 176 -2.05 -10.09 30.82
N ALA A 177 -1.92 -10.22 29.53
CA ALA A 177 -2.29 -11.43 28.79
C ALA A 177 -1.00 -12.16 28.43
N GLU A 178 -0.59 -13.14 29.22
CA GLU A 178 0.54 -13.99 28.83
C GLU A 178 0.13 -14.87 27.64
N LEU A 179 0.73 -14.60 26.49
CA LEU A 179 0.75 -15.55 25.39
C LEU A 179 1.57 -16.78 25.82
N ALA A 180 0.91 -17.89 26.08
CA ALA A 180 1.60 -19.15 26.29
C ALA A 180 2.50 -19.49 25.08
N ASP A 181 3.64 -20.14 25.34
CA ASP A 181 4.59 -20.53 24.29
C ASP A 181 3.90 -21.27 23.15
N GLY A 182 4.09 -20.78 21.92
CA GLY A 182 3.51 -21.35 20.70
C GLY A 182 2.14 -20.83 20.29
N VAL A 183 1.35 -20.18 21.15
CA VAL A 183 0.02 -19.67 20.81
C VAL A 183 0.07 -18.63 19.67
N ALA A 184 1.04 -17.71 19.70
CA ALA A 184 1.22 -16.74 18.63
C ALA A 184 1.44 -17.41 17.27
N ARG A 185 2.17 -18.52 17.23
CA ARG A 185 2.41 -19.30 16.01
C ARG A 185 1.16 -20.01 15.53
N THR A 186 0.41 -20.63 16.45
CA THR A 186 -0.89 -21.29 16.11
C THR A 186 -1.91 -20.31 15.59
N LEU A 187 -1.93 -19.07 16.10
CA LEU A 187 -2.82 -18.03 15.60
C LEU A 187 -2.37 -17.42 14.25
N ALA A 188 -1.11 -17.62 13.89
CA ALA A 188 -0.53 -17.17 12.62
C ALA A 188 -0.74 -18.19 11.48
N GLU A 189 -1.03 -19.45 11.79
CA GLU A 189 -1.36 -20.53 10.85
C GLU A 189 -2.82 -20.44 10.35
#